data_f6929cf55eea9324910080bed906d74b
#
_entry.id   f6929cf55eea9324910080bed906d74b
#
_cell.length_a   1.000
_cell.length_b   1.000
_cell.length_c   1.000
_cell.angle_alpha   90.00
_cell.angle_beta   90.00
_cell.angle_gamma   90.00
#
_symmetry.space_group_name_H-M   'P 1'
#
loop_
_entity.id
_entity.type
_entity.pdbx_description
1 polymer ?
#
loop_
_entity_poly.entity_id
_entity_poly.type
_entity_poly.pdbx_seq_one_letter_code
_entity_poly.pdbx_strand_id
1 'polypeptide(L)'
;MLKSANHSTCPSVQPALMPKDIMNDVDLCVWVAEAKPGDRIVYYRGHLSRDRQTHGEGYPEPVRRKIGEIGNCAWMLADEHWVHLMQKRIGIGFWEYIAVRKAETPKLKPVYRVIQSLASKGAKEKRDSPAGLTATVNATGPPG
;
A
#
# COMPACT_ATOMS: atom_id res chain seq x y z
N MET A 1 -30.07 14.44 52.40
CA MET A 1 -30.14 13.16 51.73
C MET A 1 -29.99 13.40 50.24
N LEU A 2 -28.77 13.43 49.78
CA LEU A 2 -28.48 13.78 48.40
C LEU A 2 -27.94 12.59 47.66
N LYS A 3 -28.66 12.18 46.65
CA LYS A 3 -28.28 11.11 45.78
C LYS A 3 -27.25 11.61 44.76
N SER A 4 -26.06 11.10 44.88
CA SER A 4 -25.04 11.26 43.86
C SER A 4 -25.50 10.59 42.57
N ALA A 5 -25.73 11.38 41.57
CA ALA A 5 -25.87 10.88 40.23
C ALA A 5 -24.50 10.62 39.66
N ASN A 6 -24.12 9.35 39.61
CA ASN A 6 -22.96 8.91 38.83
C ASN A 6 -23.25 9.07 37.36
N HIS A 7 -22.78 10.15 36.79
CA HIS A 7 -22.68 10.28 35.34
C HIS A 7 -21.48 9.45 34.91
N SER A 8 -21.75 8.22 34.55
CA SER A 8 -20.81 7.46 33.71
C SER A 8 -20.70 8.17 32.38
N THR A 9 -19.72 9.02 32.30
CA THR A 9 -19.27 9.57 31.02
C THR A 9 -18.64 8.43 30.26
N CYS A 10 -19.37 7.86 29.32
CA CYS A 10 -18.80 6.97 28.32
C CYS A 10 -17.59 7.67 27.68
N PRO A 11 -16.46 7.01 27.57
CA PRO A 11 -15.34 7.57 26.83
C PRO A 11 -15.86 7.87 25.42
N SER A 12 -15.81 9.14 25.06
CA SER A 12 -16.05 9.57 23.70
C SER A 12 -15.25 8.65 22.78
N VAL A 13 -15.94 7.85 22.01
CA VAL A 13 -15.37 7.19 20.86
C VAL A 13 -14.88 8.34 20.00
N GLN A 14 -13.58 8.60 20.06
CA GLN A 14 -12.96 9.55 19.14
C GLN A 14 -13.36 9.09 17.75
N PRO A 15 -13.90 9.99 16.92
CA PRO A 15 -14.20 9.63 15.54
C PRO A 15 -12.91 9.04 15.01
N ALA A 16 -12.99 7.78 14.60
CA ALA A 16 -11.88 7.10 13.97
C ALA A 16 -11.32 8.09 12.96
N LEU A 17 -10.06 8.49 13.16
CA LEU A 17 -9.35 9.33 12.21
C LEU A 17 -9.51 8.63 10.87
N MET A 18 -10.53 9.07 10.11
CA MET A 18 -10.65 8.68 8.72
C MET A 18 -9.29 8.97 8.13
N PRO A 19 -8.64 8.02 7.49
CA PRO A 19 -7.34 8.25 6.89
C PRO A 19 -7.55 9.14 5.67
N LYS A 20 -7.84 10.43 5.92
CA LYS A 20 -7.94 11.45 4.90
C LYS A 20 -6.62 11.66 4.16
N ASP A 21 -5.55 11.17 4.77
CA ASP A 21 -4.18 11.44 4.35
C ASP A 21 -3.38 10.15 4.11
N ILE A 22 -4.02 9.11 3.58
CA ILE A 22 -3.23 7.98 3.09
C ILE A 22 -2.56 8.45 1.80
N MET A 23 -1.26 8.63 1.87
CA MET A 23 -0.43 8.83 0.68
C MET A 23 -0.61 7.64 -0.25
N ASN A 24 -0.74 7.87 -1.55
CA ASN A 24 -0.74 6.78 -2.50
C ASN A 24 0.71 6.36 -2.82
N ASP A 25 0.87 5.18 -3.39
CA ASP A 25 2.15 4.59 -3.73
C ASP A 25 2.90 5.39 -4.81
N VAL A 26 2.18 5.98 -5.75
CA VAL A 26 2.75 6.85 -6.79
C VAL A 26 3.34 8.12 -6.18
N ASP A 27 2.61 8.77 -5.26
CA ASP A 27 3.09 9.98 -4.59
C ASP A 27 4.35 9.70 -3.77
N LEU A 28 4.45 8.53 -3.13
CA LEU A 28 5.67 8.13 -2.43
C LEU A 28 6.84 7.95 -3.40
N CYS A 29 6.62 7.33 -4.56
CA CYS A 29 7.64 7.16 -5.58
C CYS A 29 8.10 8.51 -6.15
N VAL A 30 7.18 9.44 -6.42
CA VAL A 30 7.51 10.79 -6.87
C VAL A 30 8.34 11.52 -5.83
N TRP A 31 7.90 11.47 -4.56
CA TRP A 31 8.67 12.07 -3.47
C TRP A 31 10.10 11.51 -3.39
N VAL A 32 10.27 10.19 -3.48
CA VAL A 32 11.61 9.56 -3.45
C VAL A 32 12.49 10.04 -4.59
N ALA A 33 11.91 10.30 -5.77
CA ALA A 33 12.65 10.79 -6.94
C ALA A 33 13.16 12.23 -6.74
N GLU A 34 12.41 13.07 -6.02
CA GLU A 34 12.70 14.50 -5.83
C GLU A 34 13.40 14.80 -4.50
N ALA A 35 13.25 13.93 -3.50
CA ALA A 35 13.78 14.13 -2.16
C ALA A 35 15.30 14.11 -2.12
N LYS A 36 15.87 14.99 -1.29
CA LYS A 36 17.29 15.01 -0.99
C LYS A 36 17.65 13.96 0.06
N PRO A 37 18.90 13.49 0.09
CA PRO A 37 19.38 12.62 1.15
C PRO A 37 19.07 13.18 2.54
N GLY A 38 18.47 12.37 3.39
CA GLY A 38 18.06 12.75 4.74
C GLY A 38 16.66 13.34 4.86
N ASP A 39 16.00 13.68 3.76
CA ASP A 39 14.61 14.12 3.77
C ASP A 39 13.71 13.01 4.30
N ARG A 40 12.62 13.40 4.96
CA ARG A 40 11.68 12.50 5.63
C ARG A 40 10.26 12.79 5.22
N ILE A 41 9.48 11.72 5.05
CA ILE A 41 8.05 11.83 4.82
C ILE A 41 7.31 10.79 5.66
N VAL A 42 6.17 11.19 6.22
CA VAL A 42 5.25 10.26 6.88
C VAL A 42 4.31 9.73 5.80
N TYR A 43 4.42 8.44 5.46
CA TYR A 43 3.59 7.84 4.43
C TYR A 43 2.33 7.16 4.99
N TYR A 44 2.32 6.85 6.29
CA TYR A 44 1.16 6.28 6.94
C TYR A 44 1.11 6.61 8.44
N ARG A 45 -0.11 6.79 8.98
CA ARG A 45 -0.38 6.92 10.42
C ARG A 45 -1.46 5.93 10.81
N GLY A 46 -1.17 5.07 11.79
CA GLY A 46 -2.09 4.03 12.27
C GLY A 46 -1.35 2.78 12.70
N HIS A 47 -1.96 1.63 12.53
CA HIS A 47 -1.34 0.33 12.78
C HIS A 47 -1.28 -0.46 11.47
N LEU A 48 -0.28 -0.20 10.65
CA LEU A 48 -0.18 -0.68 9.26
C LEU A 48 -0.52 -2.16 9.07
N SER A 49 0.01 -3.04 9.93
CA SER A 49 -0.22 -4.48 9.80
C SER A 49 -1.66 -4.88 10.14
N ARG A 50 -2.28 -4.23 11.11
CA ARG A 50 -3.67 -4.48 11.50
C ARG A 50 -4.65 -3.86 10.51
N ASP A 51 -4.37 -2.62 10.11
CA ASP A 51 -5.29 -1.81 9.32
C ASP A 51 -5.44 -2.30 7.87
N ARG A 52 -4.49 -3.11 7.38
CA ARG A 52 -4.55 -3.78 6.07
C ARG A 52 -5.19 -5.16 6.10
N GLN A 53 -5.47 -5.73 7.29
CA GLN A 53 -6.00 -7.08 7.41
C GLN A 53 -7.46 -7.18 6.94
N THR A 54 -7.78 -8.34 6.37
CA THR A 54 -9.11 -8.62 5.82
C THR A 54 -10.15 -8.95 6.91
N HIS A 55 -9.68 -9.37 8.09
CA HIS A 55 -10.54 -9.81 9.18
C HIS A 55 -10.47 -8.83 10.34
N GLY A 56 -11.60 -8.22 10.69
CA GLY A 56 -11.75 -7.32 11.82
C GLY A 56 -12.66 -6.13 11.52
N GLU A 57 -13.05 -5.42 12.54
CA GLU A 57 -13.76 -4.14 12.47
C GLU A 57 -12.78 -3.06 11.99
N GLY A 58 -12.37 -3.16 10.75
CA GLY A 58 -11.36 -2.30 10.16
C GLY A 58 -11.95 -1.40 9.07
N TYR A 59 -11.06 -0.88 8.28
CA TYR A 59 -11.43 -0.04 7.15
C TYR A 59 -12.15 -0.81 6.03
N PRO A 60 -12.99 -0.15 5.22
CA PRO A 60 -13.58 -0.72 4.03
C PRO A 60 -12.50 -1.24 3.06
N GLU A 61 -12.86 -2.24 2.24
CA GLU A 61 -11.95 -2.90 1.30
C GLU A 61 -11.10 -1.94 0.45
N PRO A 62 -11.66 -0.87 -0.16
CA PRO A 62 -10.85 0.05 -0.97
C PRO A 62 -9.77 0.77 -0.17
N VAL A 63 -10.05 1.06 1.11
CA VAL A 63 -9.10 1.72 2.03
C VAL A 63 -8.01 0.75 2.45
N ARG A 64 -8.37 -0.47 2.84
CA ARG A 64 -7.41 -1.51 3.21
C ARG A 64 -6.44 -1.81 2.08
N ARG A 65 -6.94 -1.88 0.85
CA ARG A 65 -6.10 -2.08 -0.33
C ARG A 65 -5.08 -0.96 -0.50
N LYS A 66 -5.50 0.30 -0.39
CA LYS A 66 -4.58 1.45 -0.43
C LYS A 66 -3.52 1.38 0.67
N ILE A 67 -3.92 1.01 1.90
CA ILE A 67 -2.98 0.82 3.01
C ILE A 67 -1.98 -0.30 2.67
N GLY A 68 -2.43 -1.37 2.06
CA GLY A 68 -1.57 -2.46 1.61
C GLY A 68 -0.60 -2.02 0.51
N GLU A 69 -1.09 -1.28 -0.48
CA GLU A 69 -0.31 -0.77 -1.62
C GLU A 69 0.81 0.16 -1.15
N ILE A 70 0.50 1.16 -0.30
CA ILE A 70 1.53 2.07 0.23
C ILE A 70 2.56 1.35 1.10
N GLY A 71 2.12 0.39 1.93
CA GLY A 71 3.02 -0.41 2.74
C GLY A 71 3.98 -1.27 1.90
N ASN A 72 3.47 -1.89 0.84
CA ASN A 72 4.27 -2.69 -0.08
C ASN A 72 5.24 -1.82 -0.89
N CYS A 73 4.78 -0.65 -1.35
CA CYS A 73 5.64 0.31 -2.06
C CYS A 73 6.80 0.77 -1.17
N ALA A 74 6.51 1.17 0.07
CA ALA A 74 7.54 1.59 1.03
C ALA A 74 8.56 0.47 1.29
N TRP A 75 8.09 -0.77 1.45
CA TRP A 75 8.96 -1.92 1.62
C TRP A 75 9.86 -2.16 0.40
N MET A 76 9.32 -2.11 -0.82
CA MET A 76 10.09 -2.26 -2.05
C MET A 76 11.17 -1.18 -2.20
N LEU A 77 10.82 0.07 -1.88
CA LEU A 77 11.77 1.18 -1.91
C LEU A 77 12.89 1.01 -0.89
N ALA A 78 12.61 0.40 0.25
CA ALA A 78 13.61 0.08 1.26
C ALA A 78 14.52 -1.09 0.84
N ASP A 79 13.94 -2.13 0.26
CA ASP A 79 14.66 -3.29 -0.26
C ASP A 79 15.60 -2.91 -1.42
N GLU A 80 15.14 -2.01 -2.28
CA GLU A 80 15.95 -1.42 -3.36
C GLU A 80 16.91 -0.31 -2.86
N HIS A 81 17.04 -0.13 -1.55
CA HIS A 81 17.96 0.83 -0.91
C HIS A 81 17.72 2.31 -1.20
N TRP A 82 16.52 2.70 -1.62
CA TRP A 82 16.17 4.11 -1.83
C TRP A 82 15.90 4.87 -0.54
N VAL A 83 15.30 4.18 0.43
CA VAL A 83 14.89 4.78 1.70
C VAL A 83 15.25 3.89 2.89
N HIS A 84 15.32 4.49 4.07
CA HIS A 84 15.20 3.81 5.35
C HIS A 84 13.77 3.96 5.87
N LEU A 85 13.19 2.88 6.35
CA LEU A 85 11.90 2.91 7.01
C LEU A 85 12.09 3.04 8.52
N MET A 86 11.34 3.95 9.10
CA MET A 86 11.31 4.20 10.54
C MET A 86 9.87 4.17 11.04
N GLN A 87 9.72 3.82 12.31
CA GLN A 87 8.46 3.89 13.02
C GLN A 87 8.62 4.77 14.25
N LYS A 88 7.66 5.66 14.47
CA LYS A 88 7.57 6.47 15.66
C LYS A 88 6.23 6.23 16.33
N ARG A 89 6.25 5.82 17.59
CA ARG A 89 5.02 5.69 18.38
C ARG A 89 4.49 7.06 18.72
N ILE A 90 3.24 7.33 18.41
CA ILE A 90 2.56 8.61 18.70
C ILE A 90 1.40 8.44 19.68
N GLY A 91 1.01 7.21 19.98
CA GLY A 91 -0.05 6.90 20.93
C GLY A 91 -0.17 5.40 21.19
N ILE A 92 -1.13 5.01 22.02
CA ILE A 92 -1.42 3.60 22.26
C ILE A 92 -2.01 2.99 21.00
N GLY A 93 -1.29 2.05 20.37
CA GLY A 93 -1.71 1.43 19.11
C GLY A 93 -1.59 2.32 17.88
N PHE A 94 -0.99 3.51 18.01
CA PHE A 94 -0.80 4.46 16.90
C PHE A 94 0.68 4.73 16.63
N TRP A 95 1.03 4.65 15.36
CA TRP A 95 2.39 4.80 14.87
C TRP A 95 2.43 5.74 13.65
N GLU A 96 3.50 6.51 13.53
CA GLU A 96 3.90 7.13 12.28
C GLU A 96 4.90 6.22 11.59
N TYR A 97 4.65 5.96 10.31
CA TYR A 97 5.54 5.24 9.43
C TYR A 97 6.22 6.24 8.52
N ILE A 98 7.52 6.30 8.61
CA ILE A 98 8.34 7.36 8.04
C ILE A 98 9.33 6.75 7.06
N ALA A 99 9.39 7.29 5.85
CA ALA A 99 10.46 7.01 4.91
C ALA A 99 11.52 8.13 4.98
N VAL A 100 12.78 7.73 5.04
CA VAL A 100 13.93 8.63 5.05
C VAL A 100 14.76 8.38 3.81
N ARG A 101 14.98 9.40 2.99
CA ARG A 101 15.77 9.30 1.76
C ARG A 101 17.23 8.97 2.09
N LYS A 102 17.77 7.89 1.50
CA LYS A 102 19.17 7.51 1.67
C LYS A 102 20.11 8.44 0.89
N ALA A 103 21.32 8.61 1.39
CA ALA A 103 22.35 9.40 0.74
C ALA A 103 22.90 8.72 -0.52
N GLU A 104 23.01 7.40 -0.48
CA GLU A 104 23.49 6.62 -1.61
C GLU A 104 22.32 6.18 -2.48
N THR A 105 22.30 6.68 -3.70
CA THR A 105 21.43 6.13 -4.74
C THR A 105 22.03 4.81 -5.18
N PRO A 106 21.26 3.72 -5.15
CA PRO A 106 21.72 2.47 -5.73
C PRO A 106 22.13 2.74 -7.19
N LYS A 107 23.34 2.35 -7.53
CA LYS A 107 23.78 2.41 -8.92
C LYS A 107 22.79 1.58 -9.71
N LEU A 108 21.98 2.22 -10.57
CA LEU A 108 21.36 1.56 -11.71
C LEU A 108 19.89 1.11 -11.70
N LYS A 109 19.06 1.45 -10.72
CA LYS A 109 17.64 1.20 -10.97
C LYS A 109 16.86 2.50 -10.88
N PRO A 110 16.44 3.07 -12.00
CA PRO A 110 15.58 4.25 -11.98
C PRO A 110 14.27 3.92 -11.24
N VAL A 111 13.74 4.87 -10.49
CA VAL A 111 12.49 4.73 -9.72
C VAL A 111 11.33 4.23 -10.59
N TYR A 112 11.33 4.57 -11.90
CA TYR A 112 10.31 4.09 -12.83
C TYR A 112 10.28 2.56 -12.98
N ARG A 113 11.39 1.83 -12.73
CA ARG A 113 11.38 0.36 -12.75
C ARG A 113 10.62 -0.23 -11.59
N VAL A 114 10.62 0.45 -10.44
CA VAL A 114 9.79 0.06 -9.29
C VAL A 114 8.32 0.22 -9.66
N ILE A 115 7.96 1.34 -10.29
CA ILE A 115 6.60 1.58 -10.78
C ILE A 115 6.18 0.56 -11.83
N GLN A 116 7.05 0.23 -12.78
CA GLN A 116 6.78 -0.80 -13.79
C GLN A 116 6.65 -2.19 -13.19
N SER A 117 7.43 -2.51 -12.15
CA SER A 117 7.33 -3.78 -11.45
C SER A 117 6.00 -3.92 -10.70
N LEU A 118 5.49 -2.83 -10.15
CA LEU A 118 4.17 -2.78 -9.52
C LEU A 118 3.04 -2.89 -10.57
N ALA A 119 3.17 -2.18 -11.69
CA ALA A 119 2.21 -2.22 -12.79
C ALA A 119 2.15 -3.59 -13.48
N SER A 120 3.28 -4.28 -13.65
CA SER A 120 3.34 -5.59 -14.30
C SER A 120 2.79 -6.71 -13.41
N LYS A 121 2.83 -6.59 -12.09
CA LYS A 121 2.15 -7.53 -11.19
C LYS A 121 0.63 -7.46 -11.30
N GLY A 122 0.07 -6.27 -11.52
CA GLY A 122 -1.35 -6.09 -11.76
C GLY A 122 -1.82 -6.55 -13.14
N ALA A 123 -0.94 -6.63 -14.13
CA ALA A 123 -1.27 -7.05 -15.50
C ALA A 123 -1.21 -8.58 -15.70
N LYS A 124 -0.53 -9.32 -14.81
CA LYS A 124 -0.34 -10.76 -14.95
C LYS A 124 -1.58 -11.58 -14.58
N GLU A 125 -2.50 -10.99 -13.85
CA GLU A 125 -3.73 -11.66 -13.40
C GLU A 125 -4.85 -11.66 -14.46
N LYS A 126 -4.64 -10.98 -15.59
CA LYS A 126 -5.67 -10.84 -16.64
C LYS A 126 -5.40 -11.64 -17.92
N ARG A 127 -4.41 -12.53 -17.92
CA ARG A 127 -4.02 -13.29 -19.14
C ARG A 127 -4.17 -14.80 -19.06
N ASP A 128 -4.89 -15.34 -18.09
CA ASP A 128 -5.32 -16.73 -18.11
C ASP A 128 -6.77 -16.84 -18.60
N SER A 129 -6.99 -16.44 -19.84
CA SER A 129 -8.10 -16.98 -20.62
C SER A 129 -7.48 -17.94 -21.63
N PRO A 130 -7.75 -19.24 -21.52
CA PRO A 130 -7.39 -20.18 -22.57
C PRO A 130 -8.30 -19.93 -23.76
N ALA A 131 -7.87 -19.14 -24.68
CA ALA A 131 -8.45 -19.12 -26.01
C ALA A 131 -8.01 -20.39 -26.74
N GLY A 132 -8.62 -21.49 -26.35
CA GLY A 132 -8.58 -22.72 -27.11
C GLY A 132 -9.51 -22.62 -28.30
N LEU A 133 -9.08 -21.96 -29.35
CA LEU A 133 -9.69 -22.07 -30.66
C LEU A 133 -8.79 -22.94 -31.51
N THR A 134 -8.99 -24.23 -31.40
CA THR A 134 -8.58 -25.18 -32.43
C THR A 134 -9.60 -25.16 -33.53
N ALA A 135 -9.37 -24.38 -34.53
CA ALA A 135 -10.06 -24.52 -35.79
C ALA A 135 -9.49 -25.74 -36.52
N THR A 136 -10.13 -26.87 -36.38
CA THR A 136 -9.86 -28.04 -37.19
C THR A 136 -10.55 -27.83 -38.54
N VAL A 137 -9.79 -27.42 -39.51
CA VAL A 137 -10.25 -27.43 -40.91
C VAL A 137 -9.98 -28.80 -41.47
N ASN A 138 -10.99 -29.64 -41.48
CA ASN A 138 -10.97 -30.85 -42.28
C ASN A 138 -11.20 -30.47 -43.73
N ALA A 139 -10.14 -30.39 -44.47
CA ALA A 139 -10.22 -30.38 -45.92
C ALA A 139 -10.32 -31.85 -46.40
N THR A 140 -11.53 -32.29 -46.64
CA THR A 140 -11.79 -33.52 -47.39
C THR A 140 -11.76 -33.18 -48.85
N GLY A 141 -10.71 -33.57 -49.55
CA GLY A 141 -10.64 -33.49 -50.97
C GLY A 141 -11.48 -34.59 -51.60
N PRO A 142 -12.16 -34.34 -52.76
CA PRO A 142 -12.93 -35.37 -53.41
C PRO A 142 -12.03 -36.29 -54.22
N PRO A 143 -12.35 -37.60 -54.30
CA PRO A 143 -11.74 -38.51 -55.25
C PRO A 143 -12.32 -38.23 -56.63
N GLY A 144 -11.46 -38.15 -57.64
CA GLY A 144 -11.81 -38.11 -59.04
C GLY A 144 -12.31 -39.43 -59.58
#